data_459bb6beb0d1986f3f75b684cdca898d
#
_entry.id   459bb6beb0d1986f3f75b684cdca898d
#
_cell.length_a   1.000
_cell.length_b   1.000
_cell.length_c   1.000
_cell.angle_alpha   90.00
_cell.angle_beta   90.00
_cell.angle_gamma   90.00
#
_symmetry.space_group_name_H-M   'P 1'
#
loop_
_entity.id
_entity.type
_entity.pdbx_description
1 polymer ?
#
loop_
_entity_poly.entity_id
_entity_poly.type
_entity_poly.pdbx_seq_one_letter_code
_entity_poly.pdbx_strand_id
1 'polypeptide(L)'
;MPFVFPVFRGDPVGRLRLSAGLWVYDGLSAFRNIARHRSWGHRTTLRHEPQLRADGLRGAMHYYDCWTDDARLTLETVQAAVGEGAVACNHLGVTELLRDGGHLSGARVTDRVTGASFTIAARQFVNATGPWLDRVRRLDEPEGKPVLRLTKGVHIMVPRDRVGNRNAIVLRAPRDGRVMFAIPWEDQTMIGTTDTDYEARPEDVAADADDVRYLLDAVNAYFPAA
;
A
#
# COMPACT_ATOMS: atom_id res chain seq x y z
N MET A 1 13.06 3.58 -6.83
CA MET A 1 13.48 2.33 -7.47
C MET A 1 13.02 2.26 -8.91
N PRO A 2 13.62 1.42 -9.79
CA PRO A 2 13.14 1.22 -11.16
C PRO A 2 11.92 0.30 -11.22
N PHE A 3 10.94 0.70 -12.02
CA PHE A 3 9.72 -0.05 -12.33
C PHE A 3 9.68 -0.42 -13.80
N VAL A 4 9.17 -1.59 -14.09
CA VAL A 4 8.95 -2.10 -15.46
C VAL A 4 7.48 -2.46 -15.61
N PHE A 5 6.83 -1.87 -16.59
CA PHE A 5 5.45 -2.19 -16.97
C PHE A 5 5.50 -2.99 -18.29
N PRO A 6 5.45 -4.33 -18.25
CA PRO A 6 5.41 -5.14 -19.44
C PRO A 6 4.11 -4.92 -20.20
N VAL A 7 4.18 -4.97 -21.54
CA VAL A 7 3.03 -4.84 -22.42
C VAL A 7 2.95 -6.07 -23.32
N PHE A 8 1.86 -6.79 -23.21
CA PHE A 8 1.61 -7.99 -23.99
C PHE A 8 0.61 -7.73 -25.14
N ARG A 9 0.51 -8.69 -26.06
CA ARG A 9 -0.50 -8.68 -27.11
C ARG A 9 -1.87 -8.84 -26.47
N GLY A 10 -2.80 -7.94 -26.80
CA GLY A 10 -4.17 -7.96 -26.27
C GLY A 10 -4.36 -7.12 -25.01
N ASP A 11 -3.29 -6.55 -24.45
CA ASP A 11 -3.45 -5.63 -23.33
C ASP A 11 -4.30 -4.40 -23.72
N PRO A 12 -5.21 -3.95 -22.86
CA PRO A 12 -6.10 -2.82 -23.13
C PRO A 12 -5.34 -1.49 -23.23
N VAL A 13 -4.12 -1.43 -22.71
CA VAL A 13 -3.26 -0.24 -22.78
C VAL A 13 -1.96 -0.59 -23.48
N GLY A 14 -1.83 -0.09 -24.72
CA GLY A 14 -0.62 -0.28 -25.51
C GLY A 14 0.53 0.65 -25.08
N ARG A 15 1.75 0.33 -25.54
CA ARG A 15 2.99 1.08 -25.22
C ARG A 15 2.88 2.58 -25.49
N LEU A 16 2.24 2.99 -26.60
CA LEU A 16 2.11 4.40 -26.94
C LEU A 16 1.28 5.17 -25.90
N ARG A 17 0.16 4.61 -25.48
CA ARG A 17 -0.72 5.20 -24.46
C ARG A 17 -0.04 5.27 -23.10
N LEU A 18 0.69 4.23 -22.70
CA LEU A 18 1.50 4.23 -21.48
C LEU A 18 2.61 5.28 -21.56
N SER A 19 3.29 5.41 -22.69
CA SER A 19 4.32 6.43 -22.89
C SER A 19 3.74 7.84 -22.73
N ALA A 20 2.57 8.10 -23.33
CA ALA A 20 1.90 9.40 -23.16
C ALA A 20 1.58 9.69 -21.69
N GLY A 21 1.07 8.70 -20.94
CA GLY A 21 0.83 8.83 -19.50
C GLY A 21 2.11 9.12 -18.70
N LEU A 22 3.20 8.45 -19.03
CA LEU A 22 4.49 8.68 -18.36
C LEU A 22 5.13 10.04 -18.73
N TRP A 23 4.86 10.58 -19.92
CA TRP A 23 5.23 11.96 -20.23
C TRP A 23 4.49 12.97 -19.37
N VAL A 24 3.20 12.75 -19.11
CA VAL A 24 2.43 13.56 -18.16
C VAL A 24 2.99 13.42 -16.74
N TYR A 25 3.31 12.20 -16.31
CA TYR A 25 3.95 11.93 -15.01
C TYR A 25 5.29 12.67 -14.86
N ASP A 26 6.18 12.58 -15.87
CA ASP A 26 7.45 13.30 -15.88
C ASP A 26 7.24 14.83 -15.86
N GLY A 27 6.24 15.34 -16.58
CA GLY A 27 5.88 16.76 -16.61
C GLY A 27 5.35 17.26 -15.26
N LEU A 28 4.48 16.52 -14.60
CA LEU A 28 3.94 16.85 -13.27
C LEU A 28 5.03 16.90 -12.20
N SER A 29 6.06 16.06 -12.32
CA SER A 29 7.24 16.11 -11.45
C SER A 29 8.23 17.21 -11.80
N ALA A 30 7.88 18.11 -12.74
CA ALA A 30 8.78 19.12 -13.31
C ALA A 30 10.10 18.52 -13.81
N PHE A 31 10.08 17.29 -14.30
CA PHE A 31 11.24 16.51 -14.76
C PHE A 31 12.33 16.31 -13.67
N ARG A 32 11.95 16.37 -12.40
CA ARG A 32 12.84 16.14 -11.24
C ARG A 32 12.94 14.68 -10.82
N ASN A 33 12.37 13.76 -11.60
CA ASN A 33 12.55 12.32 -11.39
C ASN A 33 14.04 11.94 -11.52
N ILE A 34 14.43 10.82 -10.87
CA ILE A 34 15.80 10.27 -10.92
C ILE A 34 16.27 10.09 -12.35
N ALA A 35 15.39 9.62 -13.24
CA ALA A 35 15.59 9.55 -14.67
C ALA A 35 14.25 9.56 -15.40
N ARG A 36 14.27 9.99 -16.68
CA ARG A 36 13.08 9.92 -17.54
C ARG A 36 12.69 8.49 -17.84
N HIS A 37 11.40 8.26 -18.06
CA HIS A 37 10.93 6.97 -18.52
C HIS A 37 11.54 6.56 -19.87
N ARG A 38 11.62 5.26 -20.11
CA ARG A 38 12.15 4.67 -21.35
C ARG A 38 11.18 3.62 -21.88
N SER A 39 11.04 3.55 -23.19
CA SER A 39 10.33 2.49 -23.85
C SER A 39 11.31 1.39 -24.29
N TRP A 40 11.16 0.20 -23.75
CA TRP A 40 11.95 -0.98 -24.10
C TRP A 40 11.22 -1.83 -25.14
N GLY A 41 11.93 -2.24 -26.19
CA GLY A 41 11.44 -3.27 -27.11
C GLY A 41 11.53 -4.65 -26.50
N HIS A 42 10.93 -5.65 -27.14
CA HIS A 42 10.88 -7.05 -26.70
C HIS A 42 12.25 -7.60 -26.24
N ARG A 43 13.29 -7.49 -27.11
CA ARG A 43 14.64 -8.01 -26.78
C ARG A 43 15.26 -7.29 -25.58
N THR A 44 15.08 -5.99 -25.48
CA THR A 44 15.61 -5.20 -24.35
C THR A 44 14.92 -5.57 -23.06
N THR A 45 13.60 -5.75 -23.08
CA THR A 45 12.82 -6.17 -21.93
C THR A 45 13.32 -7.52 -21.40
N LEU A 46 13.46 -8.55 -22.26
CA LEU A 46 13.94 -9.86 -21.84
C LEU A 46 15.43 -9.89 -21.42
N ARG A 47 16.24 -8.94 -21.90
CA ARG A 47 17.62 -8.80 -21.41
C ARG A 47 17.67 -8.32 -19.96
N HIS A 48 16.78 -7.40 -19.59
CA HIS A 48 16.69 -6.85 -18.24
C HIS A 48 15.89 -7.73 -17.30
N GLU A 49 14.83 -8.37 -17.80
CA GLU A 49 13.95 -9.27 -17.06
C GLU A 49 13.84 -10.63 -17.79
N PRO A 50 14.86 -11.48 -17.66
CA PRO A 50 14.91 -12.73 -18.44
C PRO A 50 13.88 -13.78 -18.02
N GLN A 51 13.32 -13.67 -16.82
CA GLN A 51 12.30 -14.58 -16.30
C GLN A 51 10.88 -14.22 -16.74
N LEU A 52 10.69 -13.03 -17.32
CA LEU A 52 9.39 -12.64 -17.87
C LEU A 52 9.01 -13.55 -19.04
N ARG A 53 7.71 -13.90 -19.09
CA ARG A 53 7.11 -14.61 -20.22
C ARG A 53 7.43 -13.90 -21.53
N ALA A 54 8.04 -14.60 -22.46
CA ALA A 54 8.40 -14.06 -23.77
C ALA A 54 7.20 -14.04 -24.74
N ASP A 55 6.30 -15.04 -24.63
CA ASP A 55 5.15 -15.16 -25.52
C ASP A 55 4.20 -13.97 -25.36
N GLY A 56 3.83 -13.39 -26.51
CA GLY A 56 2.96 -12.22 -26.59
C GLY A 56 3.60 -10.90 -26.12
N LEU A 57 4.80 -10.90 -25.55
CA LEU A 57 5.46 -9.68 -25.09
C LEU A 57 5.78 -8.72 -26.25
N ARG A 58 5.32 -7.48 -26.15
CA ARG A 58 5.58 -6.40 -27.11
C ARG A 58 6.73 -5.50 -26.69
N GLY A 59 7.09 -5.51 -25.40
CA GLY A 59 8.09 -4.67 -24.78
C GLY A 59 7.61 -4.20 -23.42
N ALA A 60 8.24 -3.15 -22.88
CA ALA A 60 7.89 -2.59 -21.60
C ALA A 60 8.09 -1.09 -21.55
N MET A 61 7.44 -0.43 -20.59
CA MET A 61 7.81 0.90 -20.16
C MET A 61 8.64 0.78 -18.88
N HIS A 62 9.78 1.44 -18.86
CA HIS A 62 10.65 1.53 -17.70
C HIS A 62 10.61 2.94 -17.14
N TYR A 63 10.35 3.09 -15.85
CA TYR A 63 10.26 4.37 -15.17
C TYR A 63 10.75 4.24 -13.73
N TYR A 64 10.81 5.33 -13.01
CA TYR A 64 11.23 5.36 -11.61
C TYR A 64 10.09 5.85 -10.74
N ASP A 65 9.93 5.22 -9.60
CA ASP A 65 9.00 5.63 -8.57
C ASP A 65 9.62 5.49 -7.19
N CYS A 66 8.99 6.09 -6.20
CA CYS A 66 9.45 6.04 -4.82
C CYS A 66 9.15 4.67 -4.21
N TRP A 67 10.04 4.26 -3.35
CA TRP A 67 9.90 3.10 -2.50
C TRP A 67 10.24 3.52 -1.08
N THR A 68 9.48 3.08 -0.12
CA THR A 68 9.69 3.40 1.29
C THR A 68 9.32 2.22 2.17
N ASP A 69 10.01 2.10 3.29
CA ASP A 69 9.57 1.32 4.44
C ASP A 69 8.58 2.21 5.21
N ASP A 70 7.29 1.90 5.12
CA ASP A 70 6.21 2.71 5.70
C ASP A 70 6.21 2.66 7.24
N ALA A 71 6.62 1.54 7.85
CA ALA A 71 6.78 1.44 9.29
C ALA A 71 7.90 2.36 9.78
N ARG A 72 9.01 2.38 9.06
CA ARG A 72 10.13 3.27 9.36
C ARG A 72 9.77 4.74 9.16
N LEU A 73 9.09 5.08 8.06
CA LEU A 73 8.62 6.44 7.79
C LEU A 73 7.67 6.92 8.90
N THR A 74 6.75 6.07 9.35
CA THR A 74 5.85 6.37 10.46
C THR A 74 6.63 6.63 11.75
N LEU A 75 7.59 5.76 12.09
CA LEU A 75 8.42 5.92 13.29
C LEU A 75 9.22 7.22 13.25
N GLU A 76 9.87 7.54 12.14
CA GLU A 76 10.62 8.78 11.98
C GLU A 76 9.74 10.03 12.05
N THR A 77 8.51 9.96 11.51
CA THR A 77 7.53 11.04 11.64
C THR A 77 7.12 11.27 13.10
N VAL A 78 6.89 10.20 13.87
CA VAL A 78 6.60 10.31 15.30
C VAL A 78 7.79 10.88 16.06
N GLN A 79 9.01 10.42 15.78
CA GLN A 79 10.22 10.94 16.41
C GLN A 79 10.44 12.44 16.10
N ALA A 80 10.21 12.86 14.86
CA ALA A 80 10.27 14.27 14.48
C ALA A 80 9.25 15.11 15.26
N ALA A 81 8.01 14.64 15.39
CA ALA A 81 6.98 15.32 16.17
C ALA A 81 7.38 15.45 17.65
N VAL A 82 7.97 14.41 18.25
CA VAL A 82 8.49 14.45 19.62
C VAL A 82 9.64 15.46 19.73
N GLY A 83 10.50 15.53 18.73
CA GLY A 83 11.56 16.56 18.66
C GLY A 83 11.04 18.00 18.65
N GLU A 84 9.84 18.22 18.10
CA GLU A 84 9.12 19.51 18.10
C GLU A 84 8.25 19.72 19.36
N GLY A 85 8.36 18.84 20.37
CA GLY A 85 7.69 18.98 21.66
C GLY A 85 6.33 18.24 21.76
N ALA A 86 5.96 17.42 20.81
CA ALA A 86 4.79 16.57 20.93
C ALA A 86 5.02 15.43 21.95
N VAL A 87 3.94 15.01 22.61
CA VAL A 87 3.96 13.79 23.45
C VAL A 87 3.33 12.65 22.68
N ALA A 88 4.13 11.65 22.36
CA ALA A 88 3.66 10.43 21.69
C ALA A 88 3.66 9.26 22.68
N CYS A 89 2.51 8.64 22.87
CA CYS A 89 2.36 7.48 23.76
C CYS A 89 1.68 6.35 23.01
N ASN A 90 2.32 5.19 22.97
CA ASN A 90 1.70 3.95 22.56
C ASN A 90 0.98 3.26 23.74
N HIS A 91 0.25 2.18 23.46
CA HIS A 91 -0.54 1.43 24.44
C HIS A 91 -1.61 2.22 25.22
N LEU A 92 -1.89 3.47 24.84
CA LEU A 92 -2.99 4.25 25.36
C LEU A 92 -4.22 4.12 24.46
N GLY A 93 -5.29 3.57 25.01
CA GLY A 93 -6.58 3.46 24.31
C GLY A 93 -7.55 4.53 24.76
N VAL A 94 -8.13 5.29 23.82
CA VAL A 94 -9.27 6.17 24.12
C VAL A 94 -10.50 5.30 24.37
N THR A 95 -11.14 5.47 25.52
CA THR A 95 -12.30 4.69 25.94
C THR A 95 -13.59 5.50 26.04
N GLU A 96 -13.46 6.83 26.17
CA GLU A 96 -14.60 7.75 26.28
C GLU A 96 -14.20 9.13 25.79
N LEU A 97 -15.12 9.85 25.17
CA LEU A 97 -14.99 11.26 24.82
C LEU A 97 -15.87 12.08 25.78
N LEU A 98 -15.27 13.08 26.44
CA LEU A 98 -15.93 13.88 27.46
C LEU A 98 -16.40 15.21 26.86
N ARG A 99 -17.59 15.65 27.26
CA ARG A 99 -18.18 16.91 26.81
C ARG A 99 -18.41 17.87 27.97
N ASP A 100 -18.24 19.13 27.68
CA ASP A 100 -18.66 20.25 28.54
C ASP A 100 -19.33 21.30 27.67
N GLY A 101 -20.54 21.74 28.07
CA GLY A 101 -21.31 22.71 27.31
C GLY A 101 -21.62 22.34 25.87
N GLY A 102 -21.69 21.02 25.55
CA GLY A 102 -21.94 20.52 24.19
C GLY A 102 -20.68 20.37 23.33
N HIS A 103 -19.51 20.80 23.78
CA HIS A 103 -18.22 20.67 23.09
C HIS A 103 -17.38 19.56 23.69
N LEU A 104 -16.54 18.90 22.86
CA LEU A 104 -15.54 17.96 23.37
C LEU A 104 -14.52 18.73 24.20
N SER A 105 -14.33 18.30 25.45
CA SER A 105 -13.43 18.93 26.44
C SER A 105 -12.31 18.01 26.90
N GLY A 106 -12.50 16.70 26.73
CA GLY A 106 -11.53 15.71 27.19
C GLY A 106 -11.73 14.33 26.58
N ALA A 107 -10.80 13.46 26.83
CA ALA A 107 -10.87 12.05 26.52
C ALA A 107 -10.41 11.24 27.74
N ARG A 108 -11.14 10.17 28.08
CA ARG A 108 -10.67 9.17 29.02
C ARG A 108 -9.80 8.18 28.25
N VAL A 109 -8.63 7.94 28.77
CA VAL A 109 -7.68 6.99 28.19
C VAL A 109 -7.33 5.91 29.21
N THR A 110 -7.06 4.71 28.70
CA THR A 110 -6.61 3.58 29.53
C THR A 110 -5.26 3.10 29.01
N ASP A 111 -4.30 3.05 29.90
CA ASP A 111 -3.02 2.37 29.66
C ASP A 111 -3.26 0.86 29.63
N ARG A 112 -3.03 0.25 28.48
CA ARG A 112 -3.26 -1.18 28.25
C ARG A 112 -2.19 -2.07 28.89
N VAL A 113 -1.09 -1.50 29.36
CA VAL A 113 -0.02 -2.24 30.03
C VAL A 113 -0.31 -2.34 31.52
N THR A 114 -0.71 -1.23 32.15
CA THR A 114 -0.93 -1.15 33.60
C THR A 114 -2.40 -1.27 34.03
N GLY A 115 -3.33 -1.03 33.10
CA GLY A 115 -4.76 -0.93 33.38
C GLY A 115 -5.20 0.41 33.99
N ALA A 116 -4.26 1.35 34.22
CA ALA A 116 -4.59 2.66 34.78
C ALA A 116 -5.37 3.51 33.77
N SER A 117 -6.35 4.26 34.28
CA SER A 117 -7.14 5.18 33.47
C SER A 117 -7.02 6.60 33.99
N PHE A 118 -6.93 7.57 33.06
CA PHE A 118 -6.89 8.99 33.39
C PHE A 118 -7.56 9.81 32.27
N THR A 119 -7.75 11.09 32.53
CA THR A 119 -8.38 12.02 31.59
C THR A 119 -7.33 12.96 30.99
N ILE A 120 -7.40 13.14 29.68
CA ILE A 120 -6.64 14.15 28.95
C ILE A 120 -7.61 15.26 28.54
N ALA A 121 -7.34 16.49 29.01
CA ALA A 121 -8.08 17.67 28.55
C ALA A 121 -7.40 18.25 27.32
N ALA A 122 -8.18 18.66 26.33
CA ALA A 122 -7.69 19.30 25.12
C ALA A 122 -8.70 20.30 24.56
N ARG A 123 -8.21 21.28 23.81
CA ARG A 123 -9.06 22.26 23.11
C ARG A 123 -9.58 21.73 21.78
N GLN A 124 -8.89 20.77 21.20
CA GLN A 124 -9.22 20.20 19.90
C GLN A 124 -8.81 18.72 19.85
N PHE A 125 -9.64 17.91 19.21
CA PHE A 125 -9.43 16.48 19.05
C PHE A 125 -9.37 16.14 17.56
N VAL A 126 -8.42 15.30 17.18
CA VAL A 126 -8.29 14.79 15.82
C VAL A 126 -8.38 13.27 15.86
N ASN A 127 -9.39 12.73 15.20
CA ASN A 127 -9.51 11.29 15.02
C ASN A 127 -8.77 10.86 13.75
N ALA A 128 -7.54 10.37 13.90
CA ALA A 128 -6.69 9.85 12.82
C ALA A 128 -6.41 8.36 13.01
N THR A 129 -7.41 7.59 13.46
CA THR A 129 -7.26 6.19 13.88
C THR A 129 -7.38 5.18 12.73
N GLY A 130 -7.24 5.61 11.47
CA GLY A 130 -7.24 4.72 10.31
C GLY A 130 -8.49 3.84 10.27
N PRO A 131 -8.37 2.50 10.17
CA PRO A 131 -9.51 1.60 10.05
C PRO A 131 -10.43 1.59 11.28
N TRP A 132 -9.98 2.11 12.43
CA TRP A 132 -10.78 2.23 13.65
C TRP A 132 -11.53 3.57 13.77
N LEU A 133 -11.50 4.43 12.76
CA LEU A 133 -12.12 5.76 12.79
C LEU A 133 -13.59 5.71 13.23
N ASP A 134 -14.40 4.84 12.66
CA ASP A 134 -15.81 4.72 13.01
C ASP A 134 -16.03 4.18 14.43
N ARG A 135 -15.12 3.35 14.95
CA ARG A 135 -15.17 2.90 16.33
C ARG A 135 -14.96 4.05 17.31
N VAL A 136 -13.97 4.91 17.06
CA VAL A 136 -13.71 6.08 17.90
C VAL A 136 -14.83 7.12 17.74
N ARG A 137 -15.36 7.32 16.54
CA ARG A 137 -16.50 8.21 16.30
C ARG A 137 -17.74 7.83 17.10
N ARG A 138 -18.02 6.51 17.22
CA ARG A 138 -19.17 6.04 18.01
C ARG A 138 -19.04 6.27 19.51
N LEU A 139 -17.88 6.62 20.04
CA LEU A 139 -17.75 7.07 21.44
C LEU A 139 -18.46 8.41 21.67
N ASP A 140 -18.63 9.21 20.62
CA ASP A 140 -19.31 10.50 20.66
C ASP A 140 -20.70 10.45 20.01
N GLU A 141 -20.83 9.71 18.92
CA GLU A 141 -22.07 9.56 18.13
C GLU A 141 -22.45 8.06 18.02
N PRO A 142 -23.06 7.45 19.07
CA PRO A 142 -23.33 6.00 19.08
C PRO A 142 -24.21 5.54 17.90
N GLU A 143 -25.16 6.36 17.46
CA GLU A 143 -26.07 6.10 16.33
C GLU A 143 -25.52 6.60 14.98
N GLY A 144 -24.27 7.08 14.96
CA GLY A 144 -23.63 7.59 13.76
C GLY A 144 -23.43 6.50 12.71
N LYS A 145 -23.85 6.76 11.46
CA LYS A 145 -23.64 5.83 10.34
C LYS A 145 -22.14 5.69 10.05
N PRO A 146 -21.66 4.48 9.67
CA PRO A 146 -20.30 4.30 9.22
C PRO A 146 -19.95 5.23 8.05
N VAL A 147 -18.76 5.80 8.06
CA VAL A 147 -18.23 6.64 6.98
C VAL A 147 -17.10 5.96 6.21
N LEU A 148 -16.54 4.88 6.77
CA LEU A 148 -15.52 4.07 6.12
C LEU A 148 -16.12 2.82 5.49
N ARG A 149 -15.62 2.48 4.30
CA ARG A 149 -15.71 1.17 3.69
C ARG A 149 -14.32 0.54 3.79
N LEU A 150 -14.19 -0.49 4.60
CA LEU A 150 -12.90 -1.14 4.80
C LEU A 150 -12.61 -2.13 3.67
N THR A 151 -11.36 -2.19 3.27
CA THR A 151 -10.86 -3.21 2.35
C THR A 151 -9.64 -3.90 2.96
N LYS A 152 -9.47 -5.18 2.61
CA LYS A 152 -8.31 -5.99 2.97
C LYS A 152 -7.33 -6.00 1.80
N GLY A 153 -6.09 -5.58 2.05
CA GLY A 153 -4.96 -5.68 1.13
C GLY A 153 -3.94 -6.69 1.66
N VAL A 154 -3.61 -7.69 0.85
CA VAL A 154 -2.68 -8.76 1.21
C VAL A 154 -1.47 -8.72 0.29
N HIS A 155 -0.28 -8.87 0.89
CA HIS A 155 0.96 -9.17 0.18
C HIS A 155 1.45 -10.56 0.58
N ILE A 156 2.08 -11.26 -0.35
CA ILE A 156 2.87 -12.45 -0.05
C ILE A 156 4.34 -12.18 -0.32
N MET A 157 5.18 -12.80 0.50
CA MET A 157 6.64 -12.77 0.35
C MET A 157 7.11 -14.14 -0.11
N VAL A 158 7.88 -14.18 -1.18
CA VAL A 158 8.47 -15.42 -1.69
C VAL A 158 9.98 -15.24 -1.85
N PRO A 159 10.80 -16.30 -1.76
CA PRO A 159 12.23 -16.21 -2.05
C PRO A 159 12.47 -15.58 -3.43
N ARG A 160 13.43 -14.67 -3.51
CA ARG A 160 13.68 -13.87 -4.72
C ARG A 160 13.99 -14.72 -5.95
N ASP A 161 14.66 -15.84 -5.78
CA ASP A 161 15.02 -16.79 -6.85
C ASP A 161 13.80 -17.46 -7.49
N ARG A 162 12.66 -17.53 -6.78
CA ARG A 162 11.40 -18.07 -7.32
C ARG A 162 10.85 -17.19 -8.44
N VAL A 163 10.91 -15.87 -8.32
CA VAL A 163 10.42 -14.94 -9.34
C VAL A 163 11.56 -14.45 -10.24
N GLY A 164 12.71 -14.15 -9.65
CA GLY A 164 13.93 -13.75 -10.35
C GLY A 164 13.89 -12.36 -11.00
N ASN A 165 12.92 -11.52 -10.62
CA ASN A 165 12.79 -10.16 -11.14
C ASN A 165 13.89 -9.25 -10.58
N ARG A 166 14.42 -8.38 -11.44
CA ARG A 166 15.48 -7.43 -11.11
C ARG A 166 14.95 -6.05 -10.77
N ASN A 167 13.81 -5.70 -11.35
CA ASN A 167 13.09 -4.45 -11.15
C ASN A 167 11.72 -4.72 -10.52
N ALA A 168 11.07 -3.68 -10.00
CA ALA A 168 9.66 -3.79 -9.66
C ALA A 168 8.83 -3.99 -10.93
N ILE A 169 8.06 -5.06 -11.00
CA ILE A 169 7.24 -5.39 -12.17
C ILE A 169 5.80 -5.04 -11.89
N VAL A 170 5.21 -4.24 -12.78
CA VAL A 170 3.78 -3.95 -12.76
C VAL A 170 3.05 -5.12 -13.40
N LEU A 171 2.17 -5.76 -12.64
CA LEU A 171 1.35 -6.88 -13.04
C LEU A 171 -0.09 -6.43 -13.23
N ARG A 172 -0.82 -7.10 -14.11
CA ARG A 172 -2.27 -7.01 -14.20
C ARG A 172 -2.87 -8.37 -13.90
N ALA A 173 -3.70 -8.45 -12.88
CA ALA A 173 -4.36 -9.69 -12.53
C ALA A 173 -5.21 -10.19 -13.68
N PRO A 174 -5.08 -11.46 -14.12
CA PRO A 174 -5.85 -11.99 -15.24
C PRO A 174 -7.36 -12.00 -14.99
N ARG A 175 -7.76 -12.09 -13.72
CA ARG A 175 -9.14 -12.25 -13.30
C ARG A 175 -9.98 -10.99 -13.49
N ASP A 176 -9.45 -9.82 -13.15
CA ASP A 176 -10.19 -8.56 -13.10
C ASP A 176 -9.43 -7.36 -13.68
N GLY A 177 -8.19 -7.58 -14.13
CA GLY A 177 -7.33 -6.54 -14.70
C GLY A 177 -6.75 -5.56 -13.70
N ARG A 178 -6.90 -5.81 -12.40
CA ARG A 178 -6.36 -4.97 -11.33
C ARG A 178 -4.83 -4.90 -11.41
N VAL A 179 -4.30 -3.72 -11.13
CA VAL A 179 -2.85 -3.49 -11.09
C VAL A 179 -2.30 -3.92 -9.73
N MET A 180 -1.21 -4.66 -9.77
CA MET A 180 -0.45 -5.09 -8.61
C MET A 180 1.05 -5.13 -8.97
N PHE A 181 1.88 -5.48 -8.01
CA PHE A 181 3.33 -5.41 -8.17
C PHE A 181 4.01 -6.69 -7.73
N ALA A 182 5.14 -7.01 -8.37
CA ALA A 182 6.16 -7.91 -7.84
C ALA A 182 7.42 -7.06 -7.59
N ILE A 183 7.73 -6.81 -6.33
CA ILE A 183 8.77 -5.86 -5.92
C ILE A 183 9.93 -6.64 -5.29
N PRO A 184 11.17 -6.51 -5.81
CA PRO A 184 12.35 -7.05 -5.12
C PRO A 184 12.50 -6.39 -3.74
N TRP A 185 12.57 -7.21 -2.70
CA TRP A 185 12.68 -6.78 -1.31
C TRP A 185 13.76 -7.61 -0.64
N GLU A 186 14.96 -7.06 -0.53
CA GLU A 186 16.14 -7.79 0.00
C GLU A 186 16.37 -9.13 -0.71
N ASP A 187 16.26 -10.25 0.00
CA ASP A 187 16.38 -11.62 -0.51
C ASP A 187 15.05 -12.24 -0.97
N GLN A 188 13.97 -11.44 -0.94
CA GLN A 188 12.61 -11.86 -1.29
C GLN A 188 12.04 -11.04 -2.45
N THR A 189 10.89 -11.47 -2.92
CA THR A 189 10.00 -10.68 -3.78
C THR A 189 8.65 -10.54 -3.08
N MET A 190 8.24 -9.30 -2.88
CA MET A 190 6.92 -8.95 -2.39
C MET A 190 5.93 -8.88 -3.55
N ILE A 191 4.84 -9.63 -3.47
CA ILE A 191 3.79 -9.69 -4.49
C ILE A 191 2.49 -9.19 -3.88
N GLY A 192 1.87 -8.23 -4.50
CA GLY A 192 0.62 -7.63 -4.03
C GLY A 192 0.23 -6.34 -4.74
N THR A 193 -0.93 -5.84 -4.40
CA THR A 193 -1.79 -6.25 -3.29
C THR A 193 -3.15 -6.75 -3.78
N THR A 194 -3.84 -7.52 -2.95
CA THR A 194 -5.29 -7.72 -3.10
C THR A 194 -6.05 -6.46 -2.67
N ASP A 195 -7.33 -6.39 -2.93
CA ASP A 195 -8.22 -5.32 -2.46
C ASP A 195 -9.63 -5.88 -2.45
N THR A 196 -10.02 -6.45 -1.32
CA THR A 196 -11.31 -7.10 -1.12
C THR A 196 -12.07 -6.40 -0.01
N ASP A 197 -13.40 -6.26 -0.16
CA ASP A 197 -14.24 -5.69 0.90
C ASP A 197 -14.04 -6.49 2.21
N TYR A 198 -13.99 -5.77 3.33
CA TYR A 198 -13.73 -6.36 4.63
C TYR A 198 -14.70 -5.82 5.68
N GLU A 199 -15.53 -6.71 6.23
CA GLU A 199 -16.58 -6.35 7.17
C GLU A 199 -16.28 -6.80 8.61
N ALA A 200 -15.24 -7.62 8.80
CA ALA A 200 -14.85 -8.07 10.15
C ALA A 200 -14.02 -6.98 10.87
N ARG A 201 -13.60 -7.27 12.09
CA ARG A 201 -12.82 -6.33 12.88
C ARG A 201 -11.42 -6.14 12.27
N PRO A 202 -10.91 -4.90 12.18
CA PRO A 202 -9.57 -4.66 11.63
C PRO A 202 -8.46 -5.44 12.31
N GLU A 203 -8.64 -5.75 13.61
CA GLU A 203 -7.68 -6.54 14.39
C GLU A 203 -7.56 -7.99 13.97
N ASP A 204 -8.60 -8.53 13.32
CA ASP A 204 -8.71 -9.96 12.95
C ASP A 204 -8.32 -10.18 11.48
N VAL A 205 -7.81 -9.14 10.80
CA VAL A 205 -7.41 -9.24 9.38
C VAL A 205 -6.28 -10.25 9.20
N ALA A 206 -6.49 -11.20 8.29
CA ALA A 206 -5.50 -12.20 7.92
C ALA A 206 -5.61 -12.55 6.44
N ALA A 207 -4.50 -12.99 5.86
CA ALA A 207 -4.50 -13.57 4.53
C ALA A 207 -5.21 -14.93 4.55
N ASP A 208 -6.01 -15.18 3.54
CA ASP A 208 -6.65 -16.48 3.34
C ASP A 208 -6.14 -17.18 2.06
N ALA A 209 -6.61 -18.40 1.83
CA ALA A 209 -6.18 -19.20 0.69
C ALA A 209 -6.60 -18.60 -0.67
N ASP A 210 -7.66 -17.82 -0.70
CA ASP A 210 -8.14 -17.17 -1.94
C ASP A 210 -7.28 -15.96 -2.28
N ASP A 211 -6.85 -15.18 -1.28
CA ASP A 211 -5.86 -14.12 -1.45
C ASP A 211 -4.55 -14.66 -2.04
N VAL A 212 -4.02 -15.71 -1.43
CA VAL A 212 -2.76 -16.33 -1.88
C VAL A 212 -2.90 -16.85 -3.32
N ARG A 213 -3.99 -17.53 -3.62
CA ARG A 213 -4.25 -18.08 -4.95
C ARG A 213 -4.36 -16.98 -6.00
N TYR A 214 -5.08 -15.90 -5.68
CA TYR A 214 -5.22 -14.73 -6.56
C TYR A 214 -3.86 -14.09 -6.89
N LEU A 215 -2.99 -13.92 -5.89
CA LEU A 215 -1.65 -13.34 -6.06
C LEU A 215 -0.73 -14.26 -6.86
N LEU A 216 -0.77 -15.57 -6.60
CA LEU A 216 0.00 -16.56 -7.37
C LEU A 216 -0.45 -16.64 -8.83
N ASP A 217 -1.77 -16.63 -9.10
CA ASP A 217 -2.28 -16.61 -10.46
C ASP A 217 -1.78 -15.40 -11.24
N ALA A 218 -1.73 -14.24 -10.58
CA ALA A 218 -1.26 -13.01 -11.20
C ALA A 218 0.24 -13.07 -11.51
N VAL A 219 1.08 -13.50 -10.58
CA VAL A 219 2.54 -13.56 -10.81
C VAL A 219 2.90 -14.65 -11.81
N ASN A 220 2.28 -15.83 -11.75
CA ASN A 220 2.52 -16.94 -12.67
C ASN A 220 2.13 -16.60 -14.12
N ALA A 221 1.16 -15.70 -14.33
CA ALA A 221 0.82 -15.20 -15.67
C ALA A 221 1.98 -14.44 -16.34
N TYR A 222 2.88 -13.88 -15.56
CA TYR A 222 4.04 -13.11 -16.03
C TYR A 222 5.35 -13.88 -15.92
N PHE A 223 5.47 -14.75 -14.93
CA PHE A 223 6.67 -15.53 -14.59
C PHE A 223 6.33 -17.03 -14.54
N PRO A 224 6.26 -17.69 -15.68
CA PRO A 224 5.76 -19.07 -15.76
C PRO A 224 6.65 -20.12 -15.09
N ALA A 225 7.86 -19.74 -14.66
CA ALA A 225 8.78 -20.61 -13.91
C ALA A 225 8.82 -20.30 -12.41
N ALA A 226 7.99 -19.36 -11.93
CA ALA A 226 7.96 -18.92 -10.53
C ALA A 226 7.34 -19.98 -9.58
#